data_87076e197019ee1e2106ca2956acede3
#
_entry.id   87076e197019ee1e2106ca2956acede3
#
_cell.length_a   1.000
_cell.length_b   1.000
_cell.length_c   1.000
_cell.angle_alpha   90.00
_cell.angle_beta   90.00
_cell.angle_gamma   90.00
#
_symmetry.space_group_name_H-M   'P 1'
#
loop_
_entity.id
_entity.type
_entity.pdbx_description
1 polymer ?
#
loop_
_entity_poly.entity_id
_entity_poly.type
_entity_poly.pdbx_seq_one_letter_code
_entity_poly.pdbx_strand_id
1 'polypeptide(L)' 'METNTQPVPDPALAELIGAIKTFGEFGEPYEVLGLSRPGAEGDWLMKIRMVKTGEETEYSYRHILDDPEAI' A
#
# COMPACT_ATOMS: atom_id res chain seq x y z
N MET A 1 -27.00 -4.14 -1.75
CA MET A 1 -26.28 -3.98 -0.67
C MET A 1 -25.00 -3.41 -0.95
N GLU A 2 -24.60 -2.42 -0.20
CA GLU A 2 -23.46 -1.83 -0.45
C GLU A 2 -22.32 -2.49 0.14
N THR A 3 -21.21 -2.40 -0.46
CA THR A 3 -20.04 -3.00 0.07
C THR A 3 -19.50 -2.12 1.13
N ASN A 4 -18.62 -2.63 1.91
CA ASN A 4 -17.96 -1.86 2.89
C ASN A 4 -16.68 -1.30 2.43
N THR A 5 -16.46 -1.26 1.13
CA THR A 5 -15.24 -0.72 0.61
C THR A 5 -15.19 0.77 0.86
N GLN A 6 -14.14 1.21 1.51
CA GLN A 6 -13.97 2.60 1.80
C GLN A 6 -13.58 3.34 0.54
N PRO A 7 -14.16 4.49 0.24
CA PRO A 7 -13.77 5.23 -0.94
C PRO A 7 -12.30 5.65 -0.85
N VAL A 8 -11.64 5.64 -1.98
CA VAL A 8 -10.26 6.05 -2.05
C VAL A 8 -10.24 7.57 -2.16
N PRO A 9 -9.62 8.28 -1.23
CA PRO A 9 -9.70 9.75 -1.21
C PRO A 9 -8.86 10.44 -2.28
N ASP A 10 -7.95 9.71 -2.93
CA ASP A 10 -7.02 10.33 -3.85
C ASP A 10 -6.80 9.39 -5.01
N PRO A 11 -6.94 9.82 -6.26
CA PRO A 11 -6.69 8.94 -7.40
C PRO A 11 -5.30 8.31 -7.39
N ALA A 12 -4.31 8.99 -6.82
CA ALA A 12 -2.97 8.42 -6.74
C ALA A 12 -2.94 7.20 -5.84
N LEU A 13 -3.76 7.18 -4.78
CA LEU A 13 -3.86 5.99 -3.95
C LEU A 13 -4.42 4.82 -4.74
N ALA A 14 -5.44 5.10 -5.56
CA ALA A 14 -6.06 4.04 -6.34
C ALA A 14 -5.07 3.43 -7.33
N GLU A 15 -4.18 4.24 -7.88
CA GLU A 15 -3.22 3.74 -8.83
C GLU A 15 -2.16 2.87 -8.19
N LEU A 16 -1.94 2.99 -6.90
CA LEU A 16 -0.99 2.14 -6.23
C LEU A 16 -1.52 0.74 -5.94
N ILE A 17 -2.83 0.57 -5.94
CA ILE A 17 -3.40 -0.73 -5.61
C ILE A 17 -3.02 -1.73 -6.69
N GLY A 18 -2.43 -2.83 -6.28
CA GLY A 18 -1.93 -3.85 -7.20
C GLY A 18 -0.47 -3.68 -7.55
N ALA A 19 0.14 -2.56 -7.20
CA ALA A 19 1.55 -2.35 -7.51
C ALA A 19 2.41 -3.25 -6.63
N ILE A 20 3.54 -3.68 -7.19
CA ILE A 20 4.52 -4.43 -6.43
C ILE A 20 5.76 -3.57 -6.31
N LYS A 21 6.16 -3.32 -5.08
CA LYS A 21 7.28 -2.45 -4.78
C LYS A 21 8.24 -3.15 -3.83
N THR A 22 9.36 -2.52 -3.53
CA THR A 22 10.29 -3.06 -2.55
C THR A 22 10.51 -2.04 -1.46
N PHE A 23 10.91 -2.51 -0.27
CA PHE A 23 11.26 -1.62 0.82
C PHE A 23 12.64 -1.04 0.51
N GLY A 24 12.66 0.12 -0.13
CA GLY A 24 13.92 0.70 -0.58
C GLY A 24 14.51 -0.09 -1.72
N GLU A 25 15.74 0.26 -2.08
CA GLU A 25 16.36 -0.36 -3.24
C GLU A 25 16.68 -1.83 -3.05
N PHE A 26 16.96 -2.23 -1.81
CA PHE A 26 17.43 -3.59 -1.56
C PHE A 26 16.51 -4.38 -0.64
N GLY A 27 15.30 -3.90 -0.42
CA GLY A 27 14.38 -4.56 0.52
C GLY A 27 13.57 -5.66 -0.14
N GLU A 28 12.70 -6.26 0.67
CA GLU A 28 11.83 -7.31 0.19
C GLU A 28 10.68 -6.74 -0.62
N PRO A 29 10.18 -7.48 -1.60
CA PRO A 29 9.03 -7.00 -2.37
C PRO A 29 7.72 -7.16 -1.61
N TYR A 30 6.81 -6.25 -1.88
CA TYR A 30 5.46 -6.31 -1.31
C TYR A 30 4.46 -5.84 -2.36
N GLU A 31 3.22 -6.28 -2.19
CA GLU A 31 2.13 -5.88 -3.07
C GLU A 31 1.19 -4.97 -2.31
N VAL A 32 0.75 -3.89 -2.91
CA VAL A 32 -0.21 -2.97 -2.30
C VAL A 32 -1.61 -3.51 -2.53
N LEU A 33 -2.31 -3.84 -1.46
CA LEU A 33 -3.63 -4.46 -1.57
C LEU A 33 -4.75 -3.45 -1.55
N GLY A 34 -4.64 -2.40 -0.76
CA GLY A 34 -5.69 -1.42 -0.68
C GLY A 34 -5.49 -0.47 0.47
N LEU A 35 -6.49 0.40 0.65
CA LEU A 35 -6.48 1.36 1.73
C LEU A 35 -6.88 0.67 3.02
N SER A 36 -6.16 0.91 4.10
CA SER A 36 -6.49 0.33 5.38
C SER A 36 -7.19 1.34 6.26
N ARG A 37 -6.51 2.40 6.66
CA ARG A 37 -7.12 3.39 7.56
C ARG A 37 -6.27 4.65 7.56
N PRO A 38 -6.80 5.76 8.08
CA PRO A 38 -5.99 6.98 8.18
C PRO A 38 -4.82 6.76 9.12
N GLY A 39 -3.70 7.33 8.74
CA GLY A 39 -2.52 7.33 9.57
C GLY A 39 -2.33 8.66 10.26
N ALA A 40 -1.11 8.91 10.75
CA ALA A 40 -0.83 10.14 11.46
C ALA A 40 -0.67 11.30 10.49
N GLU A 41 -1.10 12.46 10.93
CA GLU A 41 -0.80 13.71 10.23
C GLU A 41 -1.14 13.71 8.76
N GLY A 42 -2.30 13.23 8.43
CA GLY A 42 -2.77 13.26 7.05
C GLY A 42 -2.25 12.15 6.16
N ASP A 43 -1.44 11.27 6.71
CA ASP A 43 -0.99 10.11 5.96
C ASP A 43 -2.11 9.07 5.92
N TRP A 44 -1.90 8.03 5.13
CA TRP A 44 -2.81 6.89 5.05
C TRP A 44 -2.01 5.63 5.26
N LEU A 45 -2.61 4.65 5.93
CA LEU A 45 -2.02 3.33 6.04
C LEU A 45 -2.64 2.44 5.00
N MET A 46 -1.80 1.80 4.23
CA MET A 46 -2.23 0.90 3.17
C MET A 46 -1.98 -0.52 3.63
N LYS A 47 -2.85 -1.43 3.24
CA LYS A 47 -2.61 -2.84 3.49
C LYS A 47 -1.69 -3.37 2.42
N ILE A 48 -0.62 -4.02 2.84
CA ILE A 48 0.33 -4.62 1.90
C ILE A 48 0.51 -6.09 2.25
N ARG A 49 0.97 -6.86 1.27
CA ARG A 49 1.26 -8.27 1.48
C ARG A 49 2.67 -8.53 1.02
N MET A 50 3.45 -9.18 1.89
CA MET A 50 4.81 -9.56 1.54
C MET A 50 4.75 -10.65 0.48
N VAL A 51 5.40 -10.43 -0.64
CA VAL A 51 5.32 -11.36 -1.77
C VAL A 51 5.90 -12.72 -1.40
N LYS A 52 7.01 -12.73 -0.65
CA LYS A 52 7.68 -13.99 -0.36
C LYS A 52 6.98 -14.83 0.69
N THR A 53 6.31 -14.21 1.64
CA THR A 53 5.72 -14.96 2.73
C THR A 53 4.21 -14.95 2.74
N GLY A 54 3.60 -14.02 2.03
CA GLY A 54 2.15 -13.85 2.06
C GLY A 54 1.65 -13.10 3.29
N GLU A 55 2.55 -12.68 4.18
CA GLU A 55 2.14 -11.98 5.38
C GLU A 55 1.61 -10.60 5.05
N GLU A 56 0.51 -10.19 5.69
CA GLU A 56 -0.11 -8.90 5.44
C GLU A 56 0.16 -7.98 6.62
N THR A 57 0.37 -6.70 6.32
CA THR A 57 0.57 -5.70 7.34
C THR A 57 0.16 -4.35 6.79
N GLU A 58 0.29 -3.31 7.61
CA GLU A 58 -0.01 -1.95 7.18
C GLU A 58 1.28 -1.18 6.98
N TYR A 59 1.27 -0.27 6.01
CA TYR A 59 2.46 0.50 5.68
C TYR A 59 2.02 1.88 5.22
N SER A 60 2.85 2.88 5.46
CA SER A 60 2.54 4.26 5.17
C SER A 60 2.49 4.54 3.68
N TYR A 61 1.43 5.20 3.23
CA TYR A 61 1.30 5.63 1.85
C TYR A 61 2.49 6.47 1.41
N ARG A 62 2.96 7.36 2.29
CA ARG A 62 4.09 8.21 1.93
C ARG A 62 5.34 7.40 1.68
N HIS A 63 5.56 6.35 2.46
CA HIS A 63 6.71 5.49 2.24
C HIS A 63 6.57 4.69 0.96
N ILE A 64 5.35 4.25 0.65
CA ILE A 64 5.12 3.51 -0.58
C ILE A 64 5.47 4.37 -1.79
N LEU A 65 5.14 5.65 -1.73
CA LEU A 65 5.46 6.54 -2.85
C LEU A 65 6.97 6.66 -3.07
N ASP A 66 7.75 6.57 -1.99
CA ASP A 66 9.20 6.68 -2.10
C ASP A 66 9.87 5.36 -2.46
N ASP A 67 9.17 4.25 -2.32
CA ASP A 67 9.77 2.95 -2.60
C ASP A 67 9.79 2.69 -4.10
N PRO A 68 10.83 2.02 -4.60
CA PRO A 68 10.89 1.71 -6.03
C PRO A 68 9.95 0.58 -6.40
N GLU A 69 9.55 0.58 -7.65
CA GLU A 69 8.73 -0.51 -8.15
C GLU A 69 9.61 -1.73 -8.37
N ALA A 70 9.06 -2.88 -8.04
CA ALA A 70 9.80 -4.13 -8.15
C ALA A 70 9.76 -4.70 -9.56
N ILE A 71 8.79 -4.24 -10.36
CA ILE A 71 8.61 -4.79 -11.71
C ILE A 71 8.51 -3.66 -12.71
#